data_ba80930b875d8ee53d00237f1bc85e0a
#
_entry.id   ba80930b875d8ee53d00237f1bc85e0a
#
_cell.length_a   1.000
_cell.length_b   1.000
_cell.length_c   1.000
_cell.angle_alpha   90.00
_cell.angle_beta   90.00
_cell.angle_gamma   90.00
#
_symmetry.space_group_name_H-M   'P 1'
#
loop_
_entity.id
_entity.type
_entity.pdbx_description
1 polymer ?
#
loop_
_entity_poly.entity_id
_entity_poly.type
_entity_poly.pdbx_seq_one_letter_code
_entity_poly.pdbx_strand_id
1 'polypeptide(L)'
;MASSTPADAEGEADEGARDSGATGGRPASAAPGPAGLPFLGNTLDFLRDPVGFYDELAAYESDVVAYNVAGDDGYMVRHPEAIQRVLVTDASDFRRAQITQDSLGQVADGGLFLNEGEQWQRERTALQPAFYRDRVETYAEMMVRYAEQRADAWRGRDAVTVSDEMRTLALEVLTKTLLDVDIRGRESEIGDAAERLTANFDAGTVSAFLPMWVPTPQNRRAKRALAAFDATIEDLVAQRRAGEGDPEDLLSILLDVEFEDGTGLSEQDVRDNLFTFLVAGHETTALTLSYACMLLANHPDAQAKLHAELDAVLGDEAPTAANLFELGYLGHVVDEAIRLYPPAYTVFREPTTDVTL
;
A
#
# COMPACT_ATOMS: atom_id res chain seq x y z
N MET A 1 75.19 21.01 -17.14
CA MET A 1 75.75 22.33 -16.75
C MET A 1 74.71 23.08 -15.96
N ALA A 2 75.04 23.32 -14.72
CA ALA A 2 74.66 24.41 -13.82
C ALA A 2 73.14 24.55 -13.52
N SER A 3 72.70 24.15 -12.34
CA SER A 3 72.94 24.77 -11.00
C SER A 3 72.18 26.10 -10.84
N SER A 4 71.09 26.07 -10.02
CA SER A 4 71.02 26.85 -8.77
C SER A 4 69.60 26.84 -8.18
N THR A 5 69.49 26.27 -6.98
CA THR A 5 68.57 26.64 -5.89
C THR A 5 69.24 27.81 -5.13
N PRO A 6 68.60 28.55 -4.22
CA PRO A 6 67.31 28.53 -3.55
C PRO A 6 66.66 29.93 -3.37
N ALA A 7 65.48 29.99 -2.76
CA ALA A 7 65.20 30.96 -1.68
C ALA A 7 63.79 30.72 -1.09
N ASP A 8 63.79 30.57 0.21
CA ASP A 8 62.66 30.46 1.13
C ASP A 8 61.74 31.69 1.07
N ALA A 9 60.43 31.46 1.15
CA ALA A 9 59.51 32.45 1.66
C ALA A 9 58.36 31.69 2.39
N GLU A 10 58.42 31.71 3.69
CA GLU A 10 57.37 31.40 4.63
C GLU A 10 56.18 32.31 4.33
N GLY A 11 55.04 31.73 4.05
CA GLY A 11 53.74 32.39 3.91
C GLY A 11 52.75 31.69 4.80
N GLU A 12 52.32 32.39 5.82
CA GLU A 12 51.38 32.03 6.87
C GLU A 12 50.15 31.33 6.30
N ALA A 13 49.87 30.16 6.83
CA ALA A 13 48.59 29.48 6.64
C ALA A 13 47.49 30.20 7.44
N ASP A 14 46.66 30.92 6.74
CA ASP A 14 45.39 31.42 7.27
C ASP A 14 44.46 30.21 7.49
N GLU A 15 44.37 29.76 8.72
CA GLU A 15 43.36 28.82 9.20
C GLU A 15 42.00 29.53 9.21
N GLY A 16 41.41 29.62 8.02
CA GLY A 16 40.00 29.97 7.89
C GLY A 16 39.14 28.93 8.61
N ALA A 17 38.74 29.24 9.82
CA ALA A 17 37.77 28.55 10.61
C ALA A 17 36.54 28.28 9.73
N ARG A 18 36.35 27.02 9.34
CA ARG A 18 35.08 26.55 8.84
C ARG A 18 34.10 26.63 10.03
N ASP A 19 33.36 27.73 10.04
CA ASP A 19 32.18 27.85 10.87
C ASP A 19 31.22 26.72 10.49
N SER A 20 31.29 25.62 11.21
CA SER A 20 30.27 24.56 11.21
C SER A 20 29.10 25.15 11.94
N GLY A 21 28.29 25.91 11.20
CA GLY A 21 26.96 26.29 11.62
C GLY A 21 26.16 25.01 11.82
N ALA A 22 26.28 24.43 13.00
CA ALA A 22 25.32 23.44 13.48
C ALA A 22 23.96 24.16 13.50
N THR A 23 23.18 23.95 12.46
CA THR A 23 21.76 24.20 12.49
C THR A 23 21.19 23.29 13.56
N GLY A 24 21.18 23.78 14.81
CA GLY A 24 20.63 23.06 15.95
C GLY A 24 19.15 22.79 15.68
N GLY A 25 18.84 21.60 15.19
CA GLY A 25 17.48 21.12 15.06
C GLY A 25 16.80 21.21 16.41
N ARG A 26 15.55 21.60 16.42
CA ARG A 26 14.75 21.56 17.66
C ARG A 26 14.55 20.10 18.06
N PRO A 27 14.67 19.77 19.38
CA PRO A 27 14.37 18.42 19.82
C PRO A 27 12.92 18.07 19.47
N ALA A 28 12.65 16.82 19.14
CA ALA A 28 11.30 16.31 18.80
C ALA A 28 10.24 16.69 19.85
N SER A 29 10.63 16.71 21.14
CA SER A 29 9.77 17.15 22.25
C SER A 29 9.34 18.63 22.16
N ALA A 30 9.90 19.41 21.25
CA ALA A 30 9.52 20.81 21.01
C ALA A 30 8.61 20.99 19.78
N ALA A 31 8.24 19.91 19.07
CA ALA A 31 7.29 19.99 17.98
C ALA A 31 5.90 20.37 18.53
N PRO A 32 5.17 21.29 17.87
CA PRO A 32 3.80 21.62 18.25
C PRO A 32 2.87 20.43 18.03
N GLY A 33 1.76 20.41 18.75
CA GLY A 33 0.74 19.37 18.57
C GLY A 33 -0.45 19.57 19.51
N PRO A 34 -1.54 18.82 19.31
CA PRO A 34 -2.72 18.89 20.14
C PRO A 34 -2.43 18.46 21.58
N ALA A 35 -3.08 19.14 22.54
CA ALA A 35 -2.97 18.79 23.95
C ALA A 35 -3.67 17.44 24.20
N GLY A 36 -2.89 16.42 24.55
CA GLY A 36 -3.43 15.11 24.91
C GLY A 36 -3.92 15.02 26.35
N LEU A 37 -4.76 14.02 26.63
CA LEU A 37 -5.15 13.66 27.98
C LEU A 37 -4.01 12.97 28.75
N PRO A 38 -3.91 13.12 30.09
CA PRO A 38 -2.94 12.36 30.87
C PRO A 38 -3.07 10.85 30.61
N PHE A 39 -1.98 10.16 30.33
CA PHE A 39 -1.86 8.72 30.03
C PHE A 39 -2.52 8.22 28.74
N LEU A 40 -3.49 8.94 28.19
CA LEU A 40 -4.21 8.54 26.98
C LEU A 40 -3.78 9.34 25.75
N GLY A 41 -3.04 10.43 25.93
CA GLY A 41 -2.69 11.29 24.82
C GLY A 41 -3.91 11.74 24.01
N ASN A 42 -3.84 11.62 22.72
CA ASN A 42 -4.89 11.95 21.75
C ASN A 42 -5.73 10.74 21.33
N THR A 43 -5.60 9.61 22.02
CA THR A 43 -6.24 8.32 21.64
C THR A 43 -7.76 8.46 21.46
N LEU A 44 -8.44 9.20 22.33
CA LEU A 44 -9.90 9.35 22.23
C LEU A 44 -10.33 10.18 21.02
N ASP A 45 -9.58 11.21 20.69
CA ASP A 45 -9.85 12.05 19.52
C ASP A 45 -9.62 11.25 18.24
N PHE A 46 -8.53 10.50 18.18
CA PHE A 46 -8.23 9.60 17.07
C PHE A 46 -9.30 8.51 16.90
N LEU A 47 -9.73 7.83 17.97
CA LEU A 47 -10.77 6.79 17.90
C LEU A 47 -12.14 7.33 17.52
N ARG A 48 -12.43 8.58 17.86
CA ARG A 48 -13.72 9.21 17.54
C ARG A 48 -13.83 9.57 16.07
N ASP A 49 -12.78 10.14 15.51
CA ASP A 49 -12.72 10.58 14.11
C ASP A 49 -11.26 10.56 13.64
N PRO A 50 -10.77 9.42 13.12
CA PRO A 50 -9.37 9.30 12.67
C PRO A 50 -9.01 10.29 11.57
N VAL A 51 -9.92 10.54 10.62
CA VAL A 51 -9.67 11.45 9.49
C VAL A 51 -9.64 12.90 10.01
N GLY A 52 -10.64 13.30 10.77
CA GLY A 52 -10.69 14.64 11.38
C GLY A 52 -9.50 14.90 12.32
N PHE A 53 -8.96 13.87 12.96
CA PHE A 53 -7.74 13.99 13.76
C PHE A 53 -6.52 14.36 12.91
N TYR A 54 -6.35 13.73 11.75
CA TYR A 54 -5.28 14.11 10.82
C TYR A 54 -5.49 15.52 10.23
N ASP A 55 -6.74 15.92 9.98
CA ASP A 55 -7.06 17.28 9.56
C ASP A 55 -6.69 18.31 10.65
N GLU A 56 -6.94 17.98 11.92
CA GLU A 56 -6.50 18.81 13.05
C GLU A 56 -4.97 18.94 13.10
N LEU A 57 -4.23 17.84 12.95
CA LEU A 57 -2.77 17.88 12.86
C LEU A 57 -2.31 18.71 11.66
N ALA A 58 -3.00 18.60 10.52
CA ALA A 58 -2.69 19.37 9.33
C ALA A 58 -2.94 20.89 9.48
N ALA A 59 -3.77 21.32 10.42
CA ALA A 59 -4.03 22.73 10.68
C ALA A 59 -2.89 23.47 11.41
N TYR A 60 -1.91 22.73 11.97
CA TYR A 60 -0.74 23.36 12.59
C TYR A 60 0.20 23.95 11.53
N GLU A 61 0.68 25.17 11.77
CA GLU A 61 1.70 25.84 10.94
C GLU A 61 3.12 25.29 11.25
N SER A 62 3.32 23.97 11.04
CA SER A 62 4.60 23.31 11.27
C SER A 62 4.77 22.14 10.31
N ASP A 63 5.99 21.91 9.86
CA ASP A 63 6.34 20.78 8.99
C ASP A 63 6.35 19.44 9.74
N VAL A 64 6.51 19.49 11.07
CA VAL A 64 6.48 18.35 11.97
C VAL A 64 5.51 18.66 13.12
N VAL A 65 4.52 17.80 13.30
CA VAL A 65 3.49 17.95 14.35
C VAL A 65 3.50 16.70 15.22
N ALA A 66 3.68 16.89 16.53
CA ALA A 66 3.70 15.81 17.50
C ALA A 66 2.29 15.41 17.95
N TYR A 67 2.07 14.13 18.18
CA TYR A 67 0.86 13.58 18.79
C TYR A 67 1.19 12.33 19.61
N ASN A 68 0.25 11.89 20.45
CA ASN A 68 0.39 10.64 21.18
C ASN A 68 -0.90 9.84 21.09
N VAL A 69 -0.82 8.62 20.56
CA VAL A 69 -1.97 7.71 20.42
C VAL A 69 -1.60 6.35 21.03
N ALA A 70 -2.47 5.84 21.89
CA ALA A 70 -2.31 4.58 22.61
C ALA A 70 -1.04 4.49 23.51
N GLY A 71 -0.45 5.64 23.84
CA GLY A 71 0.78 5.75 24.62
C GLY A 71 2.05 5.86 23.79
N ASP A 72 1.93 5.74 22.45
CA ASP A 72 3.04 5.91 21.52
C ASP A 72 3.11 7.35 21.01
N ASP A 73 4.31 7.93 21.03
CA ASP A 73 4.58 9.23 20.46
C ASP A 73 4.75 9.13 18.95
N GLY A 74 3.99 9.93 18.22
CA GLY A 74 4.03 10.03 16.77
C GLY A 74 4.35 11.45 16.31
N TYR A 75 4.91 11.55 15.12
CA TYR A 75 5.26 12.82 14.47
C TYR A 75 4.74 12.81 13.04
N MET A 76 3.76 13.68 12.74
CA MET A 76 3.31 13.86 11.37
C MET A 76 4.29 14.77 10.64
N VAL A 77 4.92 14.22 9.60
CA VAL A 77 5.86 14.92 8.73
C VAL A 77 5.15 15.28 7.42
N ARG A 78 5.16 16.57 7.04
CA ARG A 78 4.41 17.06 5.88
C ARG A 78 5.27 17.68 4.79
N HIS A 79 6.46 18.19 5.14
CA HIS A 79 7.32 18.84 4.16
C HIS A 79 7.85 17.82 3.16
N PRO A 80 7.72 18.05 1.82
CA PRO A 80 8.14 17.08 0.81
C PRO A 80 9.60 16.64 0.92
N GLU A 81 10.53 17.56 1.25
CA GLU A 81 11.94 17.22 1.42
C GLU A 81 12.16 16.31 2.63
N ALA A 82 11.45 16.55 3.75
CA ALA A 82 11.55 15.70 4.93
C ALA A 82 10.93 14.31 4.65
N ILE A 83 9.81 14.25 3.93
CA ILE A 83 9.22 12.99 3.48
C ILE A 83 10.19 12.23 2.57
N GLN A 84 10.82 12.91 1.61
CA GLN A 84 11.82 12.31 0.73
C GLN A 84 13.01 11.75 1.51
N ARG A 85 13.47 12.47 2.55
CA ARG A 85 14.53 11.97 3.43
C ARG A 85 14.12 10.69 4.13
N VAL A 86 12.95 10.67 4.78
CA VAL A 86 12.44 9.52 5.53
C VAL A 86 12.24 8.29 4.63
N LEU A 87 11.72 8.49 3.41
CA LEU A 87 11.29 7.38 2.55
C LEU A 87 12.32 6.94 1.51
N VAL A 88 13.29 7.81 1.17
CA VAL A 88 14.21 7.59 0.05
C VAL A 88 15.67 7.84 0.43
N THR A 89 16.02 9.08 0.78
CA THR A 89 17.42 9.47 0.92
C THR A 89 18.09 8.83 2.14
N ASP A 90 17.42 8.88 3.29
CA ASP A 90 17.91 8.39 4.57
C ASP A 90 17.10 7.14 5.00
N ALA A 91 16.51 6.42 4.03
CA ALA A 91 15.61 5.29 4.30
C ALA A 91 16.26 4.17 5.13
N SER A 92 17.59 4.03 5.09
CA SER A 92 18.36 3.08 5.91
C SER A 92 18.34 3.40 7.42
N ASP A 93 18.04 4.65 7.78
CA ASP A 93 18.00 5.12 9.17
C ASP A 93 16.60 4.93 9.76
N PHE A 94 15.69 4.35 8.98
CA PHE A 94 14.30 4.09 9.38
C PHE A 94 13.93 2.64 9.13
N ARG A 95 13.06 2.13 10.00
CA ARG A 95 12.39 0.83 9.83
C ARG A 95 10.88 1.02 9.75
N ARG A 96 10.14 -0.05 9.46
CA ARG A 96 8.69 -0.04 9.62
C ARG A 96 8.34 0.19 11.08
N ALA A 97 7.36 1.06 11.32
CA ALA A 97 6.94 1.32 12.70
C ALA A 97 6.35 0.06 13.33
N GLN A 98 6.64 -0.13 14.61
CA GLN A 98 6.20 -1.31 15.37
C GLN A 98 4.68 -1.49 15.33
N ILE A 99 3.91 -0.40 15.30
CA ILE A 99 2.45 -0.45 15.17
C ILE A 99 1.98 -1.16 13.89
N THR A 100 2.72 -1.01 12.79
CA THR A 100 2.42 -1.73 11.54
C THR A 100 2.71 -3.22 11.68
N GLN A 101 3.83 -3.57 12.29
CA GLN A 101 4.20 -4.96 12.54
C GLN A 101 3.22 -5.63 13.52
N ASP A 102 2.84 -4.96 14.60
CA ASP A 102 1.89 -5.49 15.59
C ASP A 102 0.49 -5.68 15.01
N SER A 103 0.08 -4.83 14.08
CA SER A 103 -1.24 -4.92 13.46
C SER A 103 -1.32 -6.03 12.40
N LEU A 104 -0.40 -6.04 11.45
CA LEU A 104 -0.42 -6.97 10.32
C LEU A 104 0.33 -8.27 10.60
N GLY A 105 1.36 -8.25 11.44
CA GLY A 105 2.14 -9.43 11.81
C GLY A 105 1.32 -10.51 12.50
N GLN A 106 0.20 -10.14 13.13
CA GLN A 106 -0.72 -11.14 13.72
C GLN A 106 -1.40 -12.02 12.64
N VAL A 107 -1.35 -11.64 11.37
CA VAL A 107 -2.05 -12.32 10.27
C VAL A 107 -1.17 -12.67 9.08
N ALA A 108 -0.05 -11.98 8.87
CA ALA A 108 0.84 -12.18 7.72
C ALA A 108 2.29 -11.74 8.04
N ASP A 109 2.89 -12.32 9.08
CA ASP A 109 4.23 -11.95 9.59
C ASP A 109 5.35 -12.23 8.56
N GLY A 110 5.21 -13.29 7.77
CA GLY A 110 6.15 -13.67 6.70
C GLY A 110 5.89 -12.99 5.35
N GLY A 111 4.92 -12.09 5.24
CA GLY A 111 4.58 -11.45 3.96
C GLY A 111 5.56 -10.35 3.56
N LEU A 112 5.80 -10.18 2.26
CA LEU A 112 6.70 -9.19 1.67
C LEU A 112 6.51 -7.77 2.21
N PHE A 113 5.29 -7.40 2.60
CA PHE A 113 4.99 -6.07 3.12
C PHE A 113 5.66 -5.83 4.49
N LEU A 114 5.80 -6.85 5.33
CA LEU A 114 6.40 -6.73 6.67
C LEU A 114 7.89 -7.07 6.69
N ASN A 115 8.39 -7.82 5.73
CA ASN A 115 9.81 -8.15 5.65
C ASN A 115 10.67 -6.92 5.39
N GLU A 116 11.88 -6.92 5.94
CA GLU A 116 12.87 -5.84 5.86
C GLU A 116 14.26 -6.37 5.50
N GLY A 117 15.17 -5.47 5.14
CA GLY A 117 16.57 -5.78 4.89
C GLY A 117 16.79 -6.80 3.77
N GLU A 118 17.71 -7.74 4.01
CA GLU A 118 18.12 -8.74 3.01
C GLU A 118 16.99 -9.71 2.65
N GLN A 119 16.16 -10.09 3.62
CA GLN A 119 15.01 -10.96 3.37
C GLN A 119 14.01 -10.30 2.42
N TRP A 120 13.62 -9.05 2.68
CA TRP A 120 12.76 -8.30 1.79
C TRP A 120 13.33 -8.18 0.38
N GLN A 121 14.63 -7.87 0.27
CA GLN A 121 15.28 -7.71 -1.03
C GLN A 121 15.29 -9.01 -1.82
N ARG A 122 15.59 -10.12 -1.16
CA ARG A 122 15.60 -11.46 -1.71
C ARG A 122 14.22 -11.87 -2.24
N GLU A 123 13.19 -11.75 -1.42
CA GLU A 123 11.81 -12.10 -1.80
C GLU A 123 11.27 -11.16 -2.89
N ARG A 124 11.46 -9.85 -2.75
CA ARG A 124 11.01 -8.89 -3.76
C ARG A 124 11.62 -9.18 -5.13
N THR A 125 12.91 -9.51 -5.18
CA THR A 125 13.59 -9.84 -6.44
C THR A 125 13.00 -11.12 -7.06
N ALA A 126 12.74 -12.13 -6.24
CA ALA A 126 12.16 -13.39 -6.70
C ALA A 126 10.71 -13.24 -7.20
N LEU A 127 9.93 -12.35 -6.56
CA LEU A 127 8.52 -12.11 -6.92
C LEU A 127 8.32 -11.09 -8.05
N GLN A 128 9.33 -10.25 -8.32
CA GLN A 128 9.21 -9.18 -9.32
C GLN A 128 8.76 -9.65 -10.70
N PRO A 129 9.19 -10.82 -11.23
CA PRO A 129 8.75 -11.32 -12.54
C PRO A 129 7.24 -11.50 -12.67
N ALA A 130 6.53 -11.83 -11.58
CA ALA A 130 5.08 -11.97 -11.58
C ALA A 130 4.34 -10.65 -11.91
N PHE A 131 5.02 -9.52 -11.74
CA PHE A 131 4.47 -8.18 -11.94
C PHE A 131 5.07 -7.45 -13.15
N TYR A 132 5.82 -8.14 -14.00
CA TYR A 132 6.31 -7.54 -15.23
C TYR A 132 5.14 -7.23 -16.17
N ARG A 133 5.33 -6.20 -16.98
CA ARG A 133 4.32 -5.69 -17.89
C ARG A 133 3.72 -6.80 -18.78
N ASP A 134 4.55 -7.61 -19.39
CA ASP A 134 4.11 -8.67 -20.30
C ASP A 134 3.16 -9.67 -19.60
N ARG A 135 3.40 -9.89 -18.28
CA ARG A 135 2.53 -10.72 -17.45
C ARG A 135 1.20 -10.03 -17.16
N VAL A 136 1.23 -8.77 -16.75
CA VAL A 136 0.01 -7.99 -16.48
C VAL A 136 -0.85 -7.87 -17.73
N GLU A 137 -0.24 -7.73 -18.91
CA GLU A 137 -0.94 -7.67 -20.19
C GLU A 137 -1.74 -8.96 -20.49
N THR A 138 -1.31 -10.13 -20.01
CA THR A 138 -2.08 -11.38 -20.20
C THR A 138 -3.42 -11.38 -19.48
N TYR A 139 -3.55 -10.59 -18.42
CA TYR A 139 -4.79 -10.47 -17.66
C TYR A 139 -5.74 -9.37 -18.21
N ALA A 140 -5.28 -8.51 -19.12
CA ALA A 140 -6.04 -7.35 -19.58
C ALA A 140 -7.39 -7.73 -20.19
N GLU A 141 -7.43 -8.73 -21.07
CA GLU A 141 -8.67 -9.21 -21.69
C GLU A 141 -9.68 -9.74 -20.66
N MET A 142 -9.19 -10.40 -19.62
CA MET A 142 -10.02 -10.90 -18.54
C MET A 142 -10.57 -9.74 -17.71
N MET A 143 -9.73 -8.75 -17.36
CA MET A 143 -10.15 -7.55 -16.62
C MET A 143 -11.22 -6.77 -17.37
N VAL A 144 -11.04 -6.55 -18.68
CA VAL A 144 -12.01 -5.89 -19.55
C VAL A 144 -13.33 -6.65 -19.57
N ARG A 145 -13.30 -7.96 -19.80
CA ARG A 145 -14.50 -8.80 -19.80
C ARG A 145 -15.26 -8.75 -18.46
N TYR A 146 -14.56 -8.72 -17.33
CA TYR A 146 -15.18 -8.61 -16.00
C TYR A 146 -15.82 -7.23 -15.80
N ALA A 147 -15.13 -6.18 -16.22
CA ALA A 147 -15.66 -4.81 -16.17
C ALA A 147 -16.90 -4.64 -17.06
N GLU A 148 -16.89 -5.17 -18.28
CA GLU A 148 -18.04 -5.15 -19.18
C GLU A 148 -19.27 -5.89 -18.60
N GLN A 149 -19.07 -7.09 -18.05
CA GLN A 149 -20.15 -7.84 -17.41
C GLN A 149 -20.74 -7.09 -16.21
N ARG A 150 -19.89 -6.39 -15.44
CA ARG A 150 -20.33 -5.55 -14.34
C ARG A 150 -21.15 -4.35 -14.85
N ALA A 151 -20.66 -3.66 -15.87
CA ALA A 151 -21.36 -2.55 -16.51
C ALA A 151 -22.71 -2.98 -17.11
N ASP A 152 -22.74 -4.15 -17.75
CA ASP A 152 -23.99 -4.72 -18.29
C ASP A 152 -25.01 -5.04 -17.19
N ALA A 153 -24.55 -5.51 -16.03
CA ALA A 153 -25.42 -5.77 -14.89
C ALA A 153 -26.03 -4.50 -14.27
N TRP A 154 -25.49 -3.31 -14.57
CA TRP A 154 -26.07 -2.03 -14.15
C TRP A 154 -27.22 -1.58 -15.04
N ARG A 155 -27.28 -2.08 -16.27
CA ARG A 155 -28.35 -1.69 -17.23
C ARG A 155 -29.72 -2.02 -16.67
N GLY A 156 -30.59 -1.01 -16.66
CA GLY A 156 -31.96 -1.12 -16.16
C GLY A 156 -32.09 -1.05 -14.63
N ARG A 157 -31.03 -0.78 -13.90
CA ARG A 157 -31.09 -0.42 -12.48
C ARG A 157 -31.25 1.09 -12.33
N ASP A 158 -32.11 1.50 -11.39
CA ASP A 158 -32.31 2.93 -11.09
C ASP A 158 -31.09 3.57 -10.43
N ALA A 159 -30.34 2.79 -9.63
CA ALA A 159 -29.12 3.20 -8.95
C ALA A 159 -28.25 1.99 -8.61
N VAL A 160 -26.94 2.24 -8.48
CA VAL A 160 -25.94 1.27 -7.99
C VAL A 160 -25.05 1.93 -6.94
N THR A 161 -24.59 1.17 -5.96
CA THR A 161 -23.58 1.60 -5.01
C THR A 161 -22.21 1.36 -5.64
N VAL A 162 -21.60 2.39 -6.22
CA VAL A 162 -20.34 2.25 -6.98
C VAL A 162 -19.23 1.62 -6.15
N SER A 163 -19.11 1.98 -4.87
CA SER A 163 -18.08 1.40 -3.99
C SER A 163 -18.21 -0.12 -3.83
N ASP A 164 -19.44 -0.64 -3.71
CA ASP A 164 -19.67 -2.08 -3.57
C ASP A 164 -19.36 -2.81 -4.89
N GLU A 165 -19.75 -2.21 -6.01
CA GLU A 165 -19.48 -2.75 -7.35
C GLU A 165 -17.96 -2.77 -7.64
N MET A 166 -17.22 -1.73 -7.27
CA MET A 166 -15.75 -1.68 -7.46
C MET A 166 -15.02 -2.66 -6.54
N ARG A 167 -15.47 -2.83 -5.29
CA ARG A 167 -14.93 -3.87 -4.39
C ARG A 167 -15.12 -5.26 -4.98
N THR A 168 -16.32 -5.54 -5.46
CA THR A 168 -16.62 -6.85 -6.08
C THR A 168 -15.75 -7.06 -7.32
N LEU A 169 -15.64 -6.06 -8.21
CA LEU A 169 -14.80 -6.15 -9.41
C LEU A 169 -13.32 -6.39 -9.06
N ALA A 170 -12.77 -5.61 -8.12
CA ALA A 170 -11.39 -5.75 -7.70
C ALA A 170 -11.12 -7.15 -7.11
N LEU A 171 -12.04 -7.68 -6.30
CA LEU A 171 -11.90 -9.00 -5.72
C LEU A 171 -11.97 -10.11 -6.78
N GLU A 172 -12.92 -10.03 -7.71
CA GLU A 172 -13.06 -10.97 -8.84
C GLU A 172 -11.80 -11.02 -9.70
N VAL A 173 -11.24 -9.85 -10.01
CA VAL A 173 -9.98 -9.75 -10.77
C VAL A 173 -8.83 -10.36 -9.97
N LEU A 174 -8.66 -9.98 -8.69
CA LEU A 174 -7.56 -10.47 -7.86
C LEU A 174 -7.60 -11.98 -7.64
N THR A 175 -8.75 -12.53 -7.28
CA THR A 175 -8.85 -13.99 -7.06
C THR A 175 -8.55 -14.77 -8.34
N LYS A 176 -8.92 -14.24 -9.50
CA LYS A 176 -8.61 -14.87 -10.77
C LYS A 176 -7.14 -14.74 -11.14
N THR A 177 -6.51 -13.58 -10.92
CA THR A 177 -5.10 -13.34 -11.27
C THR A 177 -4.13 -13.97 -10.28
N LEU A 178 -4.46 -13.96 -8.97
CA LEU A 178 -3.57 -14.47 -7.94
C LEU A 178 -3.69 -15.98 -7.74
N LEU A 179 -4.90 -16.54 -7.90
CA LEU A 179 -5.24 -17.90 -7.47
C LEU A 179 -5.88 -18.75 -8.57
N ASP A 180 -6.09 -18.20 -9.77
CA ASP A 180 -6.88 -18.82 -10.86
C ASP A 180 -8.31 -19.23 -10.44
N VAL A 181 -8.91 -18.56 -9.44
CA VAL A 181 -10.23 -18.84 -8.91
C VAL A 181 -11.26 -17.85 -9.44
N ASP A 182 -12.30 -18.34 -10.11
CA ASP A 182 -13.42 -17.54 -10.56
C ASP A 182 -14.54 -17.57 -9.52
N ILE A 183 -14.73 -16.43 -8.85
CA ILE A 183 -15.75 -16.27 -7.78
C ILE A 183 -17.05 -15.66 -8.28
N ARG A 184 -17.17 -15.31 -9.56
CA ARG A 184 -18.35 -14.64 -10.12
C ARG A 184 -19.60 -15.50 -10.01
N GLY A 185 -20.68 -14.90 -9.50
CA GLY A 185 -21.98 -15.57 -9.33
C GLY A 185 -21.97 -16.70 -8.29
N ARG A 186 -20.94 -16.78 -7.46
CA ARG A 186 -20.85 -17.71 -6.34
C ARG A 186 -20.67 -16.92 -5.04
N GLU A 187 -21.40 -17.30 -3.98
CA GLU A 187 -20.95 -16.99 -2.62
C GLU A 187 -19.67 -17.79 -2.39
N SER A 188 -18.52 -17.14 -2.50
CA SER A 188 -17.25 -17.82 -2.38
C SER A 188 -16.67 -17.57 -0.99
N GLU A 189 -16.21 -18.64 -0.34
CA GLU A 189 -15.57 -18.55 0.98
C GLU A 189 -14.34 -17.63 0.96
N ILE A 190 -13.63 -17.56 -0.19
CA ILE A 190 -12.50 -16.63 -0.39
C ILE A 190 -12.98 -15.19 -0.43
N GLY A 191 -14.03 -14.87 -1.18
CA GLY A 191 -14.60 -13.54 -1.27
C GLY A 191 -15.06 -13.03 0.09
N ASP A 192 -15.86 -13.85 0.78
CA ASP A 192 -16.33 -13.58 2.13
C ASP A 192 -15.17 -13.44 3.15
N ALA A 193 -14.14 -14.25 3.02
CA ALA A 193 -12.96 -14.17 3.89
C ALA A 193 -12.19 -12.87 3.65
N ALA A 194 -11.93 -12.52 2.40
CA ALA A 194 -11.22 -11.29 2.02
C ALA A 194 -11.96 -10.03 2.50
N GLU A 195 -13.27 -9.95 2.26
CA GLU A 195 -14.10 -8.83 2.71
C GLU A 195 -14.11 -8.68 4.24
N ARG A 196 -14.26 -9.80 4.97
CA ARG A 196 -14.25 -9.77 6.44
C ARG A 196 -12.87 -9.47 7.02
N LEU A 197 -11.80 -9.86 6.32
CA LEU A 197 -10.43 -9.55 6.73
C LEU A 197 -10.15 -8.07 6.53
N THR A 198 -10.46 -7.51 5.36
CA THR A 198 -10.27 -6.07 5.09
C THR A 198 -11.09 -5.20 6.03
N ALA A 199 -12.34 -5.54 6.30
CA ALA A 199 -13.18 -4.84 7.27
C ALA A 199 -12.63 -4.85 8.71
N ASN A 200 -11.73 -5.79 9.06
CA ASN A 200 -11.11 -5.86 10.38
C ASN A 200 -9.93 -4.90 10.56
N PHE A 201 -9.37 -4.41 9.45
CA PHE A 201 -8.28 -3.42 9.44
C PHE A 201 -8.77 -1.97 9.41
N ASP A 202 -10.07 -1.74 9.54
CA ASP A 202 -10.63 -0.40 9.65
C ASP A 202 -10.14 0.26 10.97
N ALA A 203 -9.23 1.22 10.84
CA ALA A 203 -8.58 1.91 11.94
C ALA A 203 -9.55 2.69 12.86
N GLY A 204 -10.80 2.89 12.42
CA GLY A 204 -11.84 3.57 13.21
C GLY A 204 -12.44 2.73 14.34
N THR A 205 -11.98 1.49 14.57
CA THR A 205 -12.55 0.61 15.58
C THR A 205 -11.58 0.37 16.74
N VAL A 206 -12.09 0.41 17.97
CA VAL A 206 -11.31 0.08 19.19
C VAL A 206 -10.65 -1.31 19.10
N SER A 207 -11.27 -2.23 18.37
CA SER A 207 -10.72 -3.58 18.18
C SER A 207 -9.48 -3.63 17.29
N ALA A 208 -9.20 -2.62 16.47
CA ALA A 208 -7.96 -2.54 15.71
C ALA A 208 -6.71 -2.38 16.63
N PHE A 209 -6.91 -1.84 17.83
CA PHE A 209 -5.85 -1.68 18.85
C PHE A 209 -5.80 -2.83 19.86
N LEU A 210 -6.70 -3.82 19.73
CA LEU A 210 -6.73 -4.96 20.63
C LEU A 210 -6.07 -6.16 19.97
N PRO A 211 -5.13 -6.83 20.67
CA PRO A 211 -4.53 -8.06 20.16
C PRO A 211 -5.59 -9.09 19.77
N MET A 212 -5.34 -9.86 18.73
CA MET A 212 -6.27 -10.88 18.20
C MET A 212 -6.67 -11.95 19.24
N TRP A 213 -5.88 -12.15 20.31
CA TRP A 213 -6.22 -13.10 21.38
C TRP A 213 -7.39 -12.61 22.25
N VAL A 214 -7.69 -11.31 22.28
CA VAL A 214 -8.83 -10.76 23.03
C VAL A 214 -10.14 -11.22 22.36
N PRO A 215 -11.07 -11.89 23.08
CA PRO A 215 -12.22 -12.55 22.46
C PRO A 215 -13.38 -11.59 22.15
N THR A 216 -13.12 -10.51 21.41
CA THR A 216 -14.16 -9.61 20.91
C THR A 216 -14.98 -10.31 19.82
N PRO A 217 -16.25 -9.91 19.58
CA PRO A 217 -17.03 -10.43 18.46
C PRO A 217 -16.32 -10.22 17.11
N GLN A 218 -15.60 -9.10 16.94
CA GLN A 218 -14.84 -8.78 15.74
C GLN A 218 -13.63 -9.71 15.58
N ASN A 219 -12.80 -9.88 16.61
CA ASN A 219 -11.66 -10.80 16.57
C ASN A 219 -12.07 -12.25 16.33
N ARG A 220 -13.25 -12.67 16.85
CA ARG A 220 -13.79 -14.01 16.55
C ARG A 220 -14.21 -14.16 15.09
N ARG A 221 -14.77 -13.11 14.48
CA ARG A 221 -15.11 -13.11 13.04
C ARG A 221 -13.85 -13.13 12.19
N ALA A 222 -12.86 -12.29 12.51
CA ALA A 222 -11.58 -12.26 11.83
C ALA A 222 -10.85 -13.61 11.89
N LYS A 223 -10.77 -14.25 13.07
CA LYS A 223 -10.19 -15.60 13.21
C LYS A 223 -10.89 -16.66 12.36
N ARG A 224 -12.22 -16.60 12.24
CA ARG A 224 -12.96 -17.54 11.36
C ARG A 224 -12.66 -17.27 9.89
N ALA A 225 -12.59 -16.00 9.49
CA ALA A 225 -12.24 -15.61 8.13
C ALA A 225 -10.80 -16.04 7.77
N LEU A 226 -9.84 -15.86 8.69
CA LEU A 226 -8.47 -16.35 8.52
C LEU A 226 -8.44 -17.87 8.38
N ALA A 227 -9.13 -18.60 9.24
CA ALA A 227 -9.16 -20.07 9.16
C ALA A 227 -9.79 -20.57 7.84
N ALA A 228 -10.82 -19.88 7.32
CA ALA A 228 -11.40 -20.21 6.02
C ALA A 228 -10.44 -19.88 4.87
N PHE A 229 -9.72 -18.76 4.95
CA PHE A 229 -8.69 -18.39 4.00
C PHE A 229 -7.56 -19.45 4.00
N ASP A 230 -7.05 -19.81 5.18
CA ASP A 230 -5.98 -20.79 5.33
C ASP A 230 -6.37 -22.14 4.71
N ALA A 231 -7.56 -22.66 5.03
CA ALA A 231 -8.06 -23.90 4.46
C ALA A 231 -8.15 -23.84 2.92
N THR A 232 -8.58 -22.70 2.38
CA THR A 232 -8.67 -22.53 0.93
C THR A 232 -7.28 -22.49 0.29
N ILE A 233 -6.31 -21.82 0.89
CA ILE A 233 -4.94 -21.78 0.38
C ILE A 233 -4.30 -23.18 0.46
N GLU A 234 -4.50 -23.93 1.54
CA GLU A 234 -4.03 -25.30 1.66
C GLU A 234 -4.57 -26.20 0.53
N ASP A 235 -5.88 -26.09 0.24
CA ASP A 235 -6.51 -26.84 -0.86
C ASP A 235 -5.94 -26.44 -2.23
N LEU A 236 -5.74 -25.15 -2.49
CA LEU A 236 -5.17 -24.64 -3.74
C LEU A 236 -3.71 -25.07 -3.90
N VAL A 237 -2.90 -25.01 -2.84
CA VAL A 237 -1.52 -25.51 -2.83
C VAL A 237 -1.48 -27.00 -3.19
N ALA A 238 -2.38 -27.81 -2.60
CA ALA A 238 -2.48 -29.23 -2.92
C ALA A 238 -2.83 -29.47 -4.39
N GLN A 239 -3.77 -28.70 -4.96
CA GLN A 239 -4.12 -28.75 -6.38
C GLN A 239 -2.94 -28.39 -7.28
N ARG A 240 -2.20 -27.31 -6.99
CA ARG A 240 -1.02 -26.91 -7.79
C ARG A 240 0.07 -27.97 -7.76
N ARG A 241 0.34 -28.59 -6.60
CA ARG A 241 1.28 -29.72 -6.49
C ARG A 241 0.83 -30.96 -7.23
N ALA A 242 -0.48 -31.15 -7.44
CA ALA A 242 -1.02 -32.21 -8.30
C ALA A 242 -0.97 -31.85 -9.79
N GLY A 243 -0.51 -30.66 -10.16
CA GLY A 243 -0.43 -30.17 -11.54
C GLY A 243 -1.77 -29.63 -12.07
N GLU A 244 -2.67 -29.24 -11.19
CA GLU A 244 -3.96 -28.64 -11.53
C GLU A 244 -3.90 -27.11 -11.45
N GLY A 245 -4.68 -26.41 -12.29
CA GLY A 245 -4.79 -24.95 -12.33
C GLY A 245 -3.78 -24.29 -13.27
N ASP A 246 -3.70 -22.96 -13.23
CA ASP A 246 -2.81 -22.16 -14.08
C ASP A 246 -1.38 -22.17 -13.51
N PRO A 247 -0.38 -22.71 -14.24
CA PRO A 247 1.01 -22.69 -13.79
C PRO A 247 1.59 -21.27 -13.74
N GLU A 248 0.87 -20.32 -14.28
CA GLU A 248 1.33 -18.92 -14.40
C GLU A 248 0.62 -17.99 -13.43
N ASP A 249 -0.29 -18.46 -12.56
CA ASP A 249 -0.87 -17.64 -11.49
C ASP A 249 0.16 -17.32 -10.39
N LEU A 250 -0.14 -16.35 -9.54
CA LEU A 250 0.82 -15.93 -8.51
C LEU A 250 1.09 -17.06 -7.50
N LEU A 251 0.09 -17.87 -7.16
CA LEU A 251 0.28 -18.99 -6.24
C LEU A 251 1.32 -19.97 -6.80
N SER A 252 1.21 -20.33 -8.08
CA SER A 252 2.17 -21.22 -8.77
C SER A 252 3.56 -20.60 -8.77
N ILE A 253 3.69 -19.33 -9.09
CA ILE A 253 4.96 -18.60 -9.07
C ILE A 253 5.58 -18.60 -7.67
N LEU A 254 4.79 -18.34 -6.62
CA LEU A 254 5.28 -18.37 -5.23
C LEU A 254 5.79 -19.75 -4.82
N LEU A 255 5.11 -20.81 -5.25
CA LEU A 255 5.51 -22.20 -4.97
C LEU A 255 6.79 -22.61 -5.70
N ASP A 256 7.07 -22.00 -6.85
CA ASP A 256 8.22 -22.30 -7.70
C ASP A 256 9.43 -21.37 -7.44
N VAL A 257 9.32 -20.44 -6.47
CA VAL A 257 10.44 -19.58 -6.10
C VAL A 257 11.62 -20.42 -5.62
N GLU A 258 12.75 -20.27 -6.31
CA GLU A 258 14.04 -20.82 -5.91
C GLU A 258 15.06 -19.69 -5.75
N PHE A 259 15.64 -19.59 -4.57
CA PHE A 259 16.67 -18.63 -4.26
C PHE A 259 18.06 -19.13 -4.67
N GLU A 260 19.05 -18.23 -4.70
CA GLU A 260 20.43 -18.57 -5.10
C GLU A 260 21.06 -19.69 -4.26
N ASP A 261 20.62 -19.87 -3.02
CA ASP A 261 21.08 -20.93 -2.12
C ASP A 261 20.33 -22.27 -2.29
N GLY A 262 19.43 -22.36 -3.28
CA GLY A 262 18.61 -23.54 -3.56
C GLY A 262 17.45 -23.73 -2.58
N THR A 263 17.16 -22.76 -1.71
CA THR A 263 15.96 -22.77 -0.85
C THR A 263 14.80 -22.07 -1.57
N GLY A 264 13.57 -22.31 -1.12
CA GLY A 264 12.37 -21.64 -1.61
C GLY A 264 11.63 -20.92 -0.48
N LEU A 265 10.45 -20.38 -0.80
CA LEU A 265 9.51 -19.88 0.19
C LEU A 265 8.92 -21.06 0.99
N SER A 266 8.77 -20.89 2.30
CA SER A 266 8.00 -21.84 3.10
C SER A 266 6.50 -21.75 2.76
N GLU A 267 5.72 -22.77 3.09
CA GLU A 267 4.25 -22.73 2.91
C GLU A 267 3.63 -21.55 3.66
N GLN A 268 4.17 -21.20 4.82
CA GLN A 268 3.73 -20.03 5.58
C GLN A 268 4.07 -18.73 4.84
N ASP A 269 5.25 -18.59 4.27
CA ASP A 269 5.63 -17.40 3.48
C ASP A 269 4.75 -17.26 2.24
N VAL A 270 4.45 -18.36 1.54
CA VAL A 270 3.52 -18.38 0.40
C VAL A 270 2.14 -17.88 0.83
N ARG A 271 1.60 -18.45 1.90
CA ARG A 271 0.30 -18.06 2.48
C ARG A 271 0.29 -16.57 2.87
N ASP A 272 1.32 -16.09 3.55
CA ASP A 272 1.40 -14.72 4.05
C ASP A 272 1.57 -13.71 2.90
N ASN A 273 2.28 -14.09 1.85
CA ASN A 273 2.38 -13.28 0.63
C ASN A 273 1.05 -13.22 -0.11
N LEU A 274 0.34 -14.33 -0.28
CA LEU A 274 -0.99 -14.32 -0.91
C LEU A 274 -1.98 -13.47 -0.12
N PHE A 275 -1.97 -13.57 1.21
CA PHE A 275 -2.77 -12.70 2.06
C PHE A 275 -2.41 -11.22 1.86
N THR A 276 -1.13 -10.91 1.87
CA THR A 276 -0.62 -9.55 1.66
C THR A 276 -1.08 -8.98 0.32
N PHE A 277 -0.94 -9.72 -0.78
CA PHE A 277 -1.35 -9.25 -2.10
C PHE A 277 -2.88 -9.12 -2.22
N LEU A 278 -3.63 -10.03 -1.61
CA LEU A 278 -5.09 -9.96 -1.62
C LEU A 278 -5.58 -8.71 -0.88
N VAL A 279 -5.10 -8.47 0.33
CA VAL A 279 -5.50 -7.30 1.12
C VAL A 279 -5.04 -6.00 0.47
N ALA A 280 -3.77 -5.93 0.06
CA ALA A 280 -3.22 -4.72 -0.54
C ALA A 280 -3.88 -4.37 -1.89
N GLY A 281 -4.16 -5.35 -2.72
CA GLY A 281 -4.73 -5.14 -4.06
C GLY A 281 -6.24 -4.91 -4.07
N HIS A 282 -6.98 -5.49 -3.14
CA HIS A 282 -8.45 -5.42 -3.14
C HIS A 282 -8.96 -4.02 -2.80
N GLU A 283 -8.76 -3.58 -1.56
CA GLU A 283 -9.38 -2.35 -1.06
C GLU A 283 -8.80 -1.09 -1.71
N THR A 284 -7.48 -1.04 -1.93
CA THR A 284 -6.85 0.14 -2.53
C THR A 284 -7.30 0.37 -3.97
N THR A 285 -7.41 -0.69 -4.76
CA THR A 285 -7.89 -0.63 -6.14
C THR A 285 -9.37 -0.26 -6.18
N ALA A 286 -10.21 -0.87 -5.34
CA ALA A 286 -11.63 -0.57 -5.25
C ALA A 286 -11.90 0.89 -4.87
N LEU A 287 -11.16 1.43 -3.89
CA LEU A 287 -11.26 2.83 -3.47
C LEU A 287 -10.81 3.78 -4.58
N THR A 288 -9.70 3.51 -5.26
CA THR A 288 -9.22 4.32 -6.39
C THR A 288 -10.28 4.42 -7.48
N LEU A 289 -10.86 3.29 -7.89
CA LEU A 289 -11.91 3.26 -8.90
C LEU A 289 -13.16 4.00 -8.43
N SER A 290 -13.56 3.83 -7.17
CA SER A 290 -14.71 4.49 -6.59
C SER A 290 -14.54 6.00 -6.53
N TYR A 291 -13.37 6.49 -6.12
CA TYR A 291 -13.06 7.92 -6.08
C TYR A 291 -12.96 8.53 -7.47
N ALA A 292 -12.37 7.83 -8.44
CA ALA A 292 -12.34 8.29 -9.82
C ALA A 292 -13.77 8.44 -10.38
N CYS A 293 -14.65 7.46 -10.17
CA CYS A 293 -16.05 7.54 -10.55
C CYS A 293 -16.79 8.68 -9.85
N MET A 294 -16.59 8.85 -8.54
CA MET A 294 -17.18 9.94 -7.76
C MET A 294 -16.74 11.32 -8.28
N LEU A 295 -15.46 11.48 -8.55
CA LEU A 295 -14.90 12.74 -9.06
C LEU A 295 -15.44 13.05 -10.46
N LEU A 296 -15.45 12.09 -11.37
CA LEU A 296 -16.00 12.26 -12.71
C LEU A 296 -17.49 12.61 -12.69
N ALA A 297 -18.27 11.98 -11.80
CA ALA A 297 -19.70 12.28 -11.64
C ALA A 297 -19.95 13.72 -11.18
N ASN A 298 -19.02 14.30 -10.41
CA ASN A 298 -19.11 15.68 -9.91
C ASN A 298 -18.42 16.72 -10.82
N HIS A 299 -17.70 16.29 -11.88
CA HIS A 299 -16.98 17.15 -12.80
C HIS A 299 -17.33 16.83 -14.27
N PRO A 300 -18.51 17.25 -14.76
CA PRO A 300 -18.98 16.93 -16.11
C PRO A 300 -18.02 17.31 -17.24
N ASP A 301 -17.27 18.42 -17.07
CA ASP A 301 -16.29 18.85 -18.07
C ASP A 301 -15.10 17.87 -18.17
N ALA A 302 -14.66 17.32 -17.04
CA ALA A 302 -13.61 16.29 -17.02
C ALA A 302 -14.13 14.97 -17.61
N GLN A 303 -15.36 14.59 -17.26
CA GLN A 303 -16.02 13.41 -17.85
C GLN A 303 -16.15 13.54 -19.37
N ALA A 304 -16.58 14.69 -19.88
CA ALA A 304 -16.70 14.92 -21.32
C ALA A 304 -15.36 14.83 -22.05
N LYS A 305 -14.27 15.33 -21.46
CA LYS A 305 -12.92 15.19 -22.03
C LYS A 305 -12.45 13.75 -22.06
N LEU A 306 -12.71 12.99 -20.97
CA LEU A 306 -12.39 11.57 -20.92
C LEU A 306 -13.17 10.79 -21.99
N HIS A 307 -14.47 11.04 -22.14
CA HIS A 307 -15.28 10.41 -23.19
C HIS A 307 -14.74 10.73 -24.58
N ALA A 308 -14.36 11.99 -24.84
CA ALA A 308 -13.78 12.37 -26.14
C ALA A 308 -12.45 11.66 -26.44
N GLU A 309 -11.61 11.42 -25.44
CA GLU A 309 -10.39 10.61 -25.59
C GLU A 309 -10.73 9.14 -25.87
N LEU A 310 -11.65 8.55 -25.10
CA LEU A 310 -12.07 7.17 -25.29
C LEU A 310 -12.67 6.94 -26.66
N ASP A 311 -13.55 7.83 -27.12
CA ASP A 311 -14.16 7.77 -28.45
C ASP A 311 -13.10 7.89 -29.57
N ALA A 312 -12.08 8.73 -29.36
CA ALA A 312 -11.02 8.94 -30.35
C ALA A 312 -10.04 7.76 -30.44
N VAL A 313 -9.73 7.12 -29.32
CA VAL A 313 -8.73 6.04 -29.25
C VAL A 313 -9.37 4.66 -29.46
N LEU A 314 -10.52 4.42 -28.86
CA LEU A 314 -11.18 3.10 -28.86
C LEU A 314 -12.31 3.01 -29.89
N GLY A 315 -13.02 4.12 -30.14
CA GLY A 315 -14.26 4.08 -30.91
C GLY A 315 -15.28 3.14 -30.25
N ASP A 316 -15.71 2.11 -30.98
CA ASP A 316 -16.64 1.08 -30.50
C ASP A 316 -15.90 -0.21 -30.02
N GLU A 317 -14.56 -0.22 -30.02
CA GLU A 317 -13.78 -1.40 -29.67
C GLU A 317 -13.52 -1.46 -28.16
N ALA A 318 -13.42 -2.69 -27.63
CA ALA A 318 -13.02 -2.91 -26.24
C ALA A 318 -11.55 -2.48 -26.02
N PRO A 319 -11.21 -1.90 -24.85
CA PRO A 319 -9.84 -1.52 -24.54
C PRO A 319 -8.91 -2.73 -24.49
N THR A 320 -7.66 -2.51 -24.91
CA THR A 320 -6.58 -3.49 -24.85
C THR A 320 -5.41 -2.94 -24.04
N ALA A 321 -4.48 -3.80 -23.63
CA ALA A 321 -3.25 -3.35 -22.97
C ALA A 321 -2.45 -2.35 -23.82
N ALA A 322 -2.48 -2.49 -25.14
CA ALA A 322 -1.81 -1.57 -26.05
C ALA A 322 -2.40 -0.16 -26.06
N ASN A 323 -3.74 -0.05 -26.00
CA ASN A 323 -4.42 1.26 -26.00
C ASN A 323 -4.18 2.07 -24.73
N LEU A 324 -3.83 1.44 -23.58
CA LEU A 324 -3.64 2.14 -22.31
C LEU A 324 -2.58 3.26 -22.40
N PHE A 325 -1.60 3.13 -23.30
CA PHE A 325 -0.56 4.15 -23.47
C PHE A 325 -1.03 5.35 -24.31
N GLU A 326 -2.13 5.20 -25.03
CA GLU A 326 -2.74 6.26 -25.82
C GLU A 326 -3.79 7.03 -25.00
N LEU A 327 -4.23 6.50 -23.85
CA LEU A 327 -5.23 7.09 -22.96
C LEU A 327 -4.57 7.99 -21.90
N GLY A 328 -3.92 9.07 -22.35
CA GLY A 328 -3.16 9.97 -21.47
C GLY A 328 -4.04 10.73 -20.48
N TYR A 329 -5.24 11.17 -20.90
CA TYR A 329 -6.16 11.87 -20.01
C TYR A 329 -6.77 10.94 -18.96
N LEU A 330 -7.05 9.68 -19.29
CA LEU A 330 -7.44 8.66 -18.32
C LEU A 330 -6.37 8.50 -17.23
N GLY A 331 -5.09 8.46 -17.63
CA GLY A 331 -3.98 8.44 -16.67
C GLY A 331 -4.03 9.62 -15.70
N HIS A 332 -4.22 10.84 -16.22
CA HIS A 332 -4.35 12.04 -15.38
C HIS A 332 -5.57 12.00 -14.45
N VAL A 333 -6.69 11.42 -14.88
CA VAL A 333 -7.89 11.23 -14.02
C VAL A 333 -7.58 10.30 -12.86
N VAL A 334 -6.89 9.19 -13.11
CA VAL A 334 -6.49 8.24 -12.06
C VAL A 334 -5.50 8.88 -11.09
N ASP A 335 -4.46 9.55 -11.62
CA ASP A 335 -3.46 10.23 -10.81
C ASP A 335 -4.08 11.31 -9.91
N GLU A 336 -5.02 12.09 -10.45
CA GLU A 336 -5.70 13.13 -9.67
C GLU A 336 -6.66 12.54 -8.64
N ALA A 337 -7.32 11.42 -8.94
CA ALA A 337 -8.14 10.71 -7.97
C ALA A 337 -7.30 10.23 -6.77
N ILE A 338 -6.15 9.62 -7.03
CA ILE A 338 -5.22 9.16 -5.99
C ILE A 338 -4.61 10.35 -5.22
N ARG A 339 -4.31 11.47 -5.92
CA ARG A 339 -3.77 12.67 -5.27
C ARG A 339 -4.77 13.28 -4.28
N LEU A 340 -6.05 13.36 -4.65
CA LEU A 340 -7.10 13.96 -3.82
C LEU A 340 -7.59 13.01 -2.71
N TYR A 341 -7.70 11.74 -3.03
CA TYR A 341 -8.22 10.69 -2.13
C TYR A 341 -7.29 9.46 -2.17
N PRO A 342 -6.09 9.55 -1.58
CA PRO A 342 -5.17 8.42 -1.57
C PRO A 342 -5.72 7.27 -0.72
N PRO A 343 -5.86 6.06 -1.24
CA PRO A 343 -6.31 4.91 -0.44
C PRO A 343 -5.39 4.58 0.73
N ALA A 344 -4.09 4.78 0.54
CA ALA A 344 -3.08 4.67 1.59
C ALA A 344 -2.53 6.08 1.90
N TYR A 345 -3.21 6.80 2.78
CA TYR A 345 -2.92 8.21 3.09
C TYR A 345 -1.83 8.40 4.16
N THR A 346 -1.39 7.35 4.84
CA THR A 346 -0.32 7.38 5.82
C THR A 346 0.69 6.26 5.62
N VAL A 347 1.96 6.57 5.88
CA VAL A 347 3.05 5.58 5.90
C VAL A 347 3.82 5.77 7.19
N PHE A 348 3.82 4.76 8.04
CA PHE A 348 4.51 4.81 9.33
C PHE A 348 5.97 4.35 9.19
N ARG A 349 6.87 5.12 9.78
CA ARG A 349 8.30 4.80 9.90
C ARG A 349 8.78 5.09 11.31
N GLU A 350 9.70 4.30 11.79
CA GLU A 350 10.36 4.48 13.08
C GLU A 350 11.86 4.65 12.86
N PRO A 351 12.47 5.74 13.39
CA PRO A 351 13.91 5.94 13.25
C PRO A 351 14.68 4.91 14.09
N THR A 352 15.76 4.38 13.53
CA THR A 352 16.68 3.45 14.20
C THR A 352 17.85 4.16 14.87
N THR A 353 18.02 5.44 14.61
CA THR A 353 19.06 6.33 15.13
C THR A 353 18.50 7.74 15.30
N ASP A 354 19.25 8.62 15.93
CA ASP A 354 18.89 10.04 16.00
C ASP A 354 18.92 10.67 14.61
N VAL A 355 17.80 11.24 14.18
CA VAL A 355 17.65 11.88 12.87
C VAL A 355 17.23 13.34 13.03
N THR A 356 17.66 14.17 12.08
CA THR A 356 17.22 15.58 11.96
C THR A 356 16.50 15.73 10.63
N LEU A 357 15.23 16.12 10.66
CA LEU A 357 14.39 16.36 9.48
C LEU A 357 14.35 17.84 9.12
#